data_520c24c18018072f106f98c70dcd3d54
#
_entry.id   520c24c18018072f106f98c70dcd3d54
#
_cell.length_a   1.000
_cell.length_b   1.000
_cell.length_c   1.000
_cell.angle_alpha   90.00
_cell.angle_beta   90.00
_cell.angle_gamma   90.00
#
_symmetry.space_group_name_H-M   'P 1'
#
loop_
_entity.id
_entity.type
_entity.pdbx_description
1 polymer ?
#
loop_
_entity_poly.entity_id
_entity_poly.type
_entity_poly.pdbx_seq_one_letter_code
_entity_poly.pdbx_strand_id
1 'polypeptide(L)'
;MTDTTATQPNQPMPPIARRVPTQRTHHGDVFVDDYEWLRDKSDPEVIAHLNAENGYTDAVLAPQQELRDRIFAEIKGRTKETDLSIPVRDKDWWYYTRTLEGKQYGISCRAPYRDGEARPTPRPGEALAGEQVLLDGNVEAEGKD
;
A
#
# COMPACT_ATOMS: atom_id res chain seq x y z
N MET A 1 -16.18 -13.47 44.50
CA MET A 1 -15.77 -13.81 43.14
C MET A 1 -14.45 -13.11 42.91
N THR A 2 -13.34 -13.82 43.05
CA THR A 2 -11.99 -13.30 42.91
C THR A 2 -11.61 -13.42 41.44
N ASP A 3 -11.54 -12.27 40.78
CA ASP A 3 -11.07 -12.15 39.39
C ASP A 3 -9.55 -12.42 39.37
N THR A 4 -9.21 -13.66 39.08
CA THR A 4 -7.81 -14.07 38.92
C THR A 4 -7.40 -13.72 37.52
N THR A 5 -6.93 -12.49 37.32
CA THR A 5 -6.20 -12.09 36.11
C THR A 5 -4.90 -12.89 36.09
N ALA A 6 -4.93 -14.05 35.46
CA ALA A 6 -3.73 -14.84 35.20
C ALA A 6 -2.80 -14.05 34.29
N THR A 7 -1.80 -13.41 34.87
CA THR A 7 -0.67 -12.82 34.15
C THR A 7 0.04 -13.95 33.38
N GLN A 8 -0.14 -14.04 32.11
CA GLN A 8 0.60 -14.98 31.27
C GLN A 8 2.09 -14.58 31.30
N PRO A 9 2.98 -15.47 31.74
CA PRO A 9 4.41 -15.18 31.73
C PRO A 9 4.89 -15.13 30.30
N ASN A 10 5.45 -13.99 29.89
CA ASN A 10 6.16 -13.79 28.64
C ASN A 10 5.40 -13.07 27.49
N GLN A 11 4.40 -12.26 27.79
CA GLN A 11 3.90 -11.34 26.75
C GLN A 11 4.88 -10.17 26.57
N PRO A 12 5.23 -9.82 25.31
CA PRO A 12 6.03 -8.63 25.06
C PRO A 12 5.32 -7.39 25.60
N MET A 13 6.09 -6.46 26.18
CA MET A 13 5.54 -5.21 26.69
C MET A 13 5.55 -4.15 25.58
N PRO A 14 4.47 -3.37 25.42
CA PRO A 14 4.44 -2.29 24.46
C PRO A 14 5.48 -1.21 24.83
N PRO A 15 6.15 -0.60 23.86
CA PRO A 15 7.00 0.55 24.10
C PRO A 15 6.17 1.71 24.69
N ILE A 16 6.81 2.54 25.48
CA ILE A 16 6.17 3.73 26.06
C ILE A 16 6.87 4.96 25.50
N ALA A 17 6.14 5.79 24.76
CA ALA A 17 6.64 7.08 24.30
C ALA A 17 6.96 7.97 25.50
N ARG A 18 8.16 8.60 25.52
CA ARG A 18 8.50 9.55 26.56
C ARG A 18 7.61 10.80 26.47
N ARG A 19 7.31 11.39 27.61
CA ARG A 19 6.60 12.67 27.67
C ARG A 19 7.58 13.82 27.71
N VAL A 20 7.47 14.74 26.75
CA VAL A 20 8.26 15.97 26.65
C VAL A 20 7.27 17.15 26.52
N PRO A 21 6.83 17.74 27.64
CA PRO A 21 5.84 18.80 27.60
C PRO A 21 6.28 19.95 26.72
N THR A 22 5.57 20.20 25.63
CA THR A 22 5.82 21.31 24.71
C THR A 22 4.59 22.19 24.64
N GLN A 23 4.77 23.47 24.94
CA GLN A 23 3.67 24.43 24.84
C GLN A 23 3.38 24.78 23.39
N ARG A 24 2.12 24.63 22.99
CA ARG A 24 1.63 24.99 21.66
C ARG A 24 0.56 26.08 21.78
N THR A 25 0.54 26.96 20.80
CA THR A 25 -0.48 28.00 20.70
C THR A 25 -1.18 27.91 19.35
N HIS A 26 -2.50 27.87 19.36
CA HIS A 26 -3.31 27.84 18.15
C HIS A 26 -4.49 28.79 18.31
N HIS A 27 -4.61 29.79 17.43
CA HIS A 27 -5.65 30.82 17.48
C HIS A 27 -5.84 31.53 18.84
N GLY A 28 -4.74 31.66 19.60
CA GLY A 28 -4.78 32.27 20.94
C GLY A 28 -4.98 31.26 22.09
N ASP A 29 -5.39 30.03 21.80
CA ASP A 29 -5.48 28.96 22.79
C ASP A 29 -4.10 28.34 23.05
N VAL A 30 -3.77 28.15 24.30
CA VAL A 30 -2.50 27.59 24.76
C VAL A 30 -2.77 26.23 25.36
N PHE A 31 -2.07 25.20 24.87
CA PHE A 31 -2.13 23.84 25.40
C PHE A 31 -0.75 23.18 25.45
N VAL A 32 -0.63 22.17 26.26
CA VAL A 32 0.62 21.38 26.39
C VAL A 32 0.46 20.08 25.62
N ASP A 33 1.40 19.83 24.72
CA ASP A 33 1.52 18.58 23.97
C ASP A 33 2.76 17.81 24.45
N ASP A 34 2.54 16.67 25.10
CA ASP A 34 3.62 15.83 25.64
C ASP A 34 4.36 15.07 24.53
N TYR A 35 3.82 15.01 23.33
CA TYR A 35 4.28 14.14 22.24
C TYR A 35 4.63 14.91 20.96
N GLU A 36 4.77 16.23 21.01
CA GLU A 36 5.13 17.06 19.85
C GLU A 36 6.43 16.59 19.20
N TRP A 37 7.38 16.05 19.97
CA TRP A 37 8.65 15.54 19.48
C TRP A 37 8.52 14.42 18.46
N LEU A 38 7.43 13.63 18.48
CA LEU A 38 7.15 12.56 17.49
C LEU A 38 6.94 13.08 16.06
N ARG A 39 6.80 14.37 15.87
CA ARG A 39 6.61 14.98 14.54
C ARG A 39 7.91 15.12 13.76
N ASP A 40 9.06 15.11 14.42
CA ASP A 40 10.35 15.21 13.76
C ASP A 40 10.75 13.86 13.16
N LYS A 41 10.51 13.72 11.85
CA LYS A 41 10.83 12.49 11.11
C LYS A 41 12.34 12.20 11.01
N SER A 42 13.18 13.18 11.27
CA SER A 42 14.64 13.07 11.22
C SER A 42 15.28 12.78 12.57
N ASP A 43 14.54 12.89 13.68
CA ASP A 43 15.02 12.59 15.01
C ASP A 43 15.28 11.08 15.18
N PRO A 44 16.52 10.66 15.49
CA PRO A 44 16.84 9.25 15.73
C PRO A 44 16.00 8.60 16.84
N GLU A 45 15.56 9.37 17.86
CA GLU A 45 14.72 8.84 18.93
C GLU A 45 13.30 8.52 18.44
N VAL A 46 12.76 9.31 17.51
CA VAL A 46 11.49 9.01 16.85
C VAL A 46 11.59 7.70 16.07
N ILE A 47 12.65 7.55 15.27
CA ILE A 47 12.90 6.33 14.50
C ILE A 47 13.10 5.12 15.43
N ALA A 48 13.84 5.28 16.53
CA ALA A 48 14.03 4.22 17.52
C ALA A 48 12.71 3.79 18.17
N HIS A 49 11.83 4.75 18.51
CA HIS A 49 10.50 4.46 19.06
C HIS A 49 9.63 3.71 18.07
N LEU A 50 9.57 4.15 16.81
CA LEU A 50 8.80 3.47 15.76
C LEU A 50 9.31 2.05 15.50
N ASN A 51 10.62 1.83 15.50
CA ASN A 51 11.19 0.50 15.36
C ASN A 51 10.85 -0.40 16.56
N ALA A 52 10.79 0.15 17.77
CA ALA A 52 10.38 -0.59 18.95
C ALA A 52 8.90 -0.99 18.89
N GLU A 53 8.02 -0.11 18.42
CA GLU A 53 6.59 -0.40 18.18
C GLU A 53 6.40 -1.50 17.13
N ASN A 54 7.16 -1.45 16.04
CA ASN A 54 7.13 -2.49 15.02
C ASN A 54 7.60 -3.84 15.60
N GLY A 55 8.71 -3.84 16.35
CA GLY A 55 9.21 -5.06 17.01
C GLY A 55 8.23 -5.66 18.01
N TYR A 56 7.52 -4.82 18.77
CA TYR A 56 6.44 -5.25 19.65
C TYR A 56 5.29 -5.89 18.87
N THR A 57 4.86 -5.23 17.79
CA THR A 57 3.78 -5.73 16.92
C THR A 57 4.14 -7.08 16.33
N ASP A 58 5.36 -7.23 15.80
CA ASP A 58 5.84 -8.49 15.23
C ASP A 58 5.85 -9.61 16.28
N ALA A 59 6.31 -9.32 17.49
CA ALA A 59 6.34 -10.29 18.58
C ALA A 59 4.93 -10.74 19.02
N VAL A 60 3.98 -9.80 19.10
CA VAL A 60 2.57 -10.09 19.47
C VAL A 60 1.87 -10.90 18.37
N LEU A 61 2.14 -10.59 17.11
CA LEU A 61 1.48 -11.21 15.96
C LEU A 61 2.17 -12.49 15.49
N ALA A 62 3.40 -12.77 15.91
CA ALA A 62 4.15 -13.97 15.50
C ALA A 62 3.36 -15.30 15.63
N PRO A 63 2.60 -15.55 16.73
CA PRO A 63 1.80 -16.76 16.83
C PRO A 63 0.67 -16.89 15.80
N GLN A 64 0.31 -15.80 15.13
CA GLN A 64 -0.76 -15.75 14.14
C GLN A 64 -0.24 -15.76 12.70
N GLN A 65 1.07 -15.93 12.49
CA GLN A 65 1.68 -15.80 11.16
C GLN A 65 1.06 -16.77 10.14
N GLU A 66 0.85 -18.02 10.50
CA GLU A 66 0.22 -19.01 9.61
C GLU A 66 -1.20 -18.60 9.18
N LEU A 67 -1.98 -18.03 10.09
CA LEU A 67 -3.33 -17.51 9.77
C LEU A 67 -3.23 -16.31 8.82
N ARG A 68 -2.31 -15.39 9.06
CA ARG A 68 -2.08 -14.21 8.22
C ARG A 68 -1.68 -14.62 6.81
N ASP A 69 -0.76 -15.56 6.67
CA ASP A 69 -0.28 -16.06 5.38
C ASP A 69 -1.42 -16.72 4.60
N ARG A 70 -2.27 -17.50 5.26
CA ARG A 70 -3.45 -18.12 4.65
C ARG A 70 -4.46 -17.07 4.18
N ILE A 71 -4.77 -16.07 4.99
CA ILE A 71 -5.68 -14.97 4.64
C ILE A 71 -5.11 -14.19 3.46
N PHE A 72 -3.83 -13.84 3.50
CA PHE A 72 -3.16 -13.15 2.41
C PHE A 72 -3.22 -13.95 1.10
N ALA A 73 -2.89 -15.23 1.13
CA ALA A 73 -2.94 -16.10 -0.04
C ALA A 73 -4.36 -16.21 -0.61
N GLU A 74 -5.39 -16.29 0.26
CA GLU A 74 -6.78 -16.34 -0.16
C GLU A 74 -7.22 -15.03 -0.85
N ILE A 75 -6.89 -13.87 -0.28
CA ILE A 75 -7.21 -12.56 -0.86
C ILE A 75 -6.48 -12.39 -2.19
N LYS A 76 -5.18 -12.68 -2.22
CA LYS A 76 -4.36 -12.59 -3.42
C LYS A 76 -4.89 -13.51 -4.52
N GLY A 77 -5.26 -14.74 -4.19
CA GLY A 77 -5.79 -15.70 -5.16
C GLY A 77 -7.14 -15.29 -5.78
N ARG A 78 -7.88 -14.38 -5.14
CA ARG A 78 -9.12 -13.80 -5.67
C ARG A 78 -8.89 -12.51 -6.48
N THR A 79 -7.69 -11.97 -6.45
CA THR A 79 -7.33 -10.74 -7.16
C THR A 79 -6.75 -11.11 -8.52
N LYS A 80 -7.33 -10.57 -9.58
CA LYS A 80 -6.81 -10.73 -10.93
C LYS A 80 -5.71 -9.68 -11.17
N GLU A 81 -4.47 -10.08 -11.00
CA GLU A 81 -3.32 -9.17 -11.12
C GLU A 81 -3.02 -8.79 -12.58
N THR A 82 -3.08 -9.76 -13.50
CA THR A 82 -2.96 -9.50 -14.93
C THR A 82 -4.34 -9.25 -15.51
N ASP A 83 -4.66 -8.00 -15.75
CA ASP A 83 -5.96 -7.57 -16.24
C ASP A 83 -5.84 -6.40 -17.23
N LEU A 84 -6.95 -6.01 -17.81
CA LEU A 84 -7.03 -4.86 -18.71
C LEU A 84 -8.40 -4.19 -18.60
N SER A 85 -8.42 -2.88 -18.86
CA SER A 85 -9.66 -2.14 -18.99
C SER A 85 -10.36 -2.45 -20.32
N ILE A 86 -11.64 -2.14 -20.38
CA ILE A 86 -12.39 -2.19 -21.66
C ILE A 86 -11.80 -1.12 -22.58
N PRO A 87 -11.37 -1.46 -23.82
CA PRO A 87 -10.90 -0.47 -24.76
C PRO A 87 -11.99 0.54 -25.14
N VAL A 88 -11.63 1.82 -25.09
CA VAL A 88 -12.50 2.94 -25.45
C VAL A 88 -11.97 3.59 -26.70
N ARG A 89 -12.86 3.78 -27.71
CA ARG A 89 -12.48 4.46 -28.94
C ARG A 89 -12.46 5.97 -28.74
N ASP A 90 -11.36 6.60 -29.17
CA ASP A 90 -11.31 8.03 -29.44
C ASP A 90 -10.63 8.24 -30.81
N LYS A 91 -11.38 8.81 -31.76
CA LYS A 91 -10.95 9.00 -33.15
C LYS A 91 -10.42 7.70 -33.79
N ASP A 92 -9.16 7.67 -34.14
CA ASP A 92 -8.47 6.59 -34.87
C ASP A 92 -7.78 5.60 -33.94
N TRP A 93 -8.11 5.63 -32.62
CA TRP A 93 -7.43 4.84 -31.63
C TRP A 93 -8.36 4.19 -30.63
N TRP A 94 -7.98 2.99 -30.18
CA TRP A 94 -8.47 2.33 -28.98
C TRP A 94 -7.55 2.65 -27.82
N TYR A 95 -8.07 3.22 -26.73
CA TYR A 95 -7.33 3.51 -25.50
C TYR A 95 -7.72 2.51 -24.42
N TYR A 96 -6.74 1.99 -23.72
CA TYR A 96 -6.95 1.06 -22.61
C TYR A 96 -5.76 1.05 -21.65
N THR A 97 -5.97 0.50 -20.46
CA THR A 97 -4.92 0.27 -19.46
C THR A 97 -4.83 -1.21 -19.20
N ARG A 98 -3.64 -1.72 -19.05
CA ARG A 98 -3.39 -3.10 -18.62
C ARG A 98 -2.49 -3.15 -17.41
N THR A 99 -2.63 -4.21 -16.60
CA THR A 99 -1.79 -4.52 -15.45
C THR A 99 -1.08 -5.85 -15.69
N LEU A 100 0.05 -6.04 -15.02
CA LEU A 100 0.83 -7.27 -15.09
C LEU A 100 1.07 -7.79 -13.69
N GLU A 101 1.02 -9.11 -13.53
CA GLU A 101 1.32 -9.77 -12.27
C GLU A 101 2.71 -9.38 -11.75
N GLY A 102 2.80 -9.12 -10.45
CA GLY A 102 4.03 -8.69 -9.78
C GLY A 102 4.47 -7.26 -10.07
N LYS A 103 3.67 -6.47 -10.81
CA LYS A 103 3.90 -5.05 -11.04
C LYS A 103 2.93 -4.20 -10.21
N GLN A 104 3.38 -3.02 -9.76
CA GLN A 104 2.59 -2.14 -8.91
C GLN A 104 1.70 -1.17 -9.68
N TYR A 105 2.10 -0.82 -10.89
CA TYR A 105 1.45 0.24 -11.66
C TYR A 105 0.86 -0.28 -12.97
N GLY A 106 -0.17 0.43 -13.44
CA GLY A 106 -0.77 0.18 -14.74
C GLY A 106 0.08 0.71 -15.90
N ILE A 107 -0.16 0.15 -17.07
CA ILE A 107 0.44 0.54 -18.34
C ILE A 107 -0.68 1.11 -19.20
N SER A 108 -0.61 2.42 -19.50
CA SER A 108 -1.55 3.08 -20.39
C SER A 108 -1.14 2.86 -21.86
N CYS A 109 -2.06 2.34 -22.64
CA CYS A 109 -1.81 1.92 -24.02
C CYS A 109 -2.84 2.51 -24.99
N ARG A 110 -2.46 2.55 -26.27
CA ARG A 110 -3.40 2.71 -27.37
C ARG A 110 -3.07 1.76 -28.52
N ALA A 111 -4.06 1.42 -29.32
CA ALA A 111 -3.91 0.64 -30.54
C ALA A 111 -4.73 1.27 -31.68
N PRO A 112 -4.30 1.15 -32.96
CA PRO A 112 -5.01 1.73 -34.08
C PRO A 112 -6.43 1.17 -34.20
N TYR A 113 -7.40 2.07 -34.42
CA TYR A 113 -8.76 1.69 -34.86
C TYR A 113 -8.78 1.53 -36.38
N ARG A 114 -9.47 0.52 -36.88
CA ARG A 114 -9.77 0.33 -38.28
C ARG A 114 -11.24 0.57 -38.55
N ASP A 115 -11.55 1.30 -39.61
CA ASP A 115 -12.92 1.65 -39.93
C ASP A 115 -13.82 0.40 -40.04
N GLY A 116 -14.99 0.45 -39.39
CA GLY A 116 -15.91 -0.70 -39.28
C GLY A 116 -15.51 -1.79 -38.29
N GLU A 117 -14.39 -1.65 -37.58
CA GLU A 117 -13.92 -2.61 -36.60
C GLU A 117 -14.80 -2.61 -35.34
N ALA A 118 -15.20 -3.80 -34.89
CA ALA A 118 -15.85 -3.96 -33.58
C ALA A 118 -14.85 -3.71 -32.45
N ARG A 119 -15.35 -3.36 -31.26
CA ARG A 119 -14.51 -3.20 -30.09
C ARG A 119 -13.68 -4.46 -29.87
N PRO A 120 -12.34 -4.32 -29.77
CA PRO A 120 -11.48 -5.47 -29.50
C PRO A 120 -11.72 -6.01 -28.08
N THR A 121 -11.60 -7.32 -27.94
CA THR A 121 -11.72 -8.03 -26.68
C THR A 121 -10.41 -8.77 -26.41
N PRO A 122 -9.33 -8.05 -26.04
CA PRO A 122 -8.05 -8.68 -25.81
C PRO A 122 -8.12 -9.58 -24.56
N ARG A 123 -7.27 -10.58 -24.53
CA ARG A 123 -7.09 -11.41 -23.34
C ARG A 123 -6.12 -10.73 -22.38
N PRO A 124 -6.28 -10.94 -21.05
CA PRO A 124 -5.32 -10.46 -20.07
C PRO A 124 -3.90 -10.89 -20.42
N GLY A 125 -2.96 -9.94 -20.39
CA GLY A 125 -1.57 -10.17 -20.77
C GLY A 125 -1.25 -10.06 -22.26
N GLU A 126 -2.27 -10.00 -23.14
CA GLU A 126 -2.07 -9.81 -24.59
C GLU A 126 -2.17 -8.33 -24.97
N ALA A 127 -1.21 -7.87 -25.74
CA ALA A 127 -1.26 -6.55 -26.36
C ALA A 127 -2.17 -6.57 -27.61
N LEU A 128 -2.89 -5.49 -27.85
CA LEU A 128 -3.61 -5.32 -29.12
C LEU A 128 -2.63 -5.16 -30.28
N ALA A 129 -3.06 -5.59 -31.46
CA ALA A 129 -2.24 -5.43 -32.69
C ALA A 129 -1.90 -3.96 -32.93
N GLY A 130 -0.62 -3.64 -33.03
CA GLY A 130 -0.11 -2.27 -33.18
C GLY A 130 -0.16 -1.44 -31.89
N GLU A 131 -0.20 -2.10 -30.72
CA GLU A 131 -0.14 -1.42 -29.42
C GLU A 131 1.02 -0.42 -29.36
N GLN A 132 0.72 0.75 -28.84
CA GLN A 132 1.68 1.76 -28.43
C GLN A 132 1.51 2.02 -26.94
N VAL A 133 2.58 1.82 -26.18
CA VAL A 133 2.61 2.22 -24.77
C VAL A 133 2.74 3.74 -24.71
N LEU A 134 1.81 4.40 -24.03
CA LEU A 134 1.81 5.83 -23.80
C LEU A 134 2.51 6.19 -22.50
N LEU A 135 2.28 5.39 -21.47
CA LEU A 135 2.88 5.55 -20.15
C LEU A 135 2.97 4.17 -19.48
N ASP A 136 4.15 3.79 -19.06
CA ASP A 136 4.37 2.67 -18.17
C ASP A 136 4.73 3.20 -16.77
N GLY A 137 3.77 3.13 -15.85
CA GLY A 137 3.97 3.59 -14.48
C GLY A 137 5.08 2.83 -13.74
N ASN A 138 5.38 1.60 -14.15
CA ASN A 138 6.45 0.80 -13.55
C ASN A 138 7.84 1.31 -13.96
N VAL A 139 7.99 1.74 -15.22
CA VAL A 139 9.24 2.35 -15.70
C VAL A 139 9.44 3.71 -15.05
N GLU A 140 8.36 4.51 -14.93
CA GLU A 140 8.44 5.83 -14.29
C GLU A 140 8.79 5.76 -12.80
N ALA A 141 8.45 4.65 -12.14
CA ALA A 141 8.73 4.43 -10.71
C ALA A 141 10.14 3.86 -10.45
N GLU A 142 10.89 3.45 -11.47
CA GLU A 142 12.22 2.89 -11.28
C GLU A 142 13.15 3.90 -10.58
N GLY A 143 13.72 3.48 -9.45
CA GLY A 143 14.63 4.30 -8.64
C GLY A 143 13.96 5.44 -7.86
N LYS A 144 12.64 5.41 -7.73
CA LYS A 144 11.86 6.35 -6.89
C LYS A 144 11.20 5.57 -5.75
N ASP A 145 11.22 6.18 -4.56
CA ASP A 145 10.53 5.68 -3.36
C ASP A 145 9.02 6.02 -3.41
#